data_8def6879e8f03daa43c0f18300dc458d
#
_entry.id   8def6879e8f03daa43c0f18300dc458d
#
_cell.length_a   1.000
_cell.length_b   1.000
_cell.length_c   1.000
_cell.angle_alpha   90.00
_cell.angle_beta   90.00
_cell.angle_gamma   90.00
#
_symmetry.space_group_name_H-M   'P 1'
#
loop_
_entity.id
_entity.type
_entity.pdbx_description
1 polymer ?
#
loop_
_entity_poly.entity_id
_entity_poly.type
_entity_poly.pdbx_seq_one_letter_code
_entity_poly.pdbx_strand_id
1 'polypeptide(L)'
;MTDAFRFFLECVNLFFIIYLIGYSSFLFLSVVAGAIELYRSYRLEQMHNKLWQSYYIPVSILVPAYNEEVTVKDTVTSLLNLDYKLYEIIVIDDGSKDKTSQVLIDAFHMERVERPIRHLIQCQPEEEVYECPNQKVPITLIRKKNGGKADSLN
;
A
#
# COMPACT_ATOMS: atom_id res chain seq x y z
N MET A 1 6.58 80.30 9.79
CA MET A 1 6.93 79.17 8.89
C MET A 1 7.29 77.89 9.61
N THR A 2 7.63 77.92 10.87
CA THR A 2 8.02 76.79 11.71
C THR A 2 6.83 75.91 12.19
N ASP A 3 5.70 76.50 12.57
CA ASP A 3 4.59 75.74 13.18
C ASP A 3 3.75 74.96 12.17
N ALA A 4 3.55 75.51 10.98
CA ALA A 4 2.87 74.79 9.89
C ALA A 4 3.70 73.58 9.41
N PHE A 5 5.03 73.70 9.36
CA PHE A 5 5.90 72.59 9.01
C PHE A 5 5.96 71.51 10.07
N ARG A 6 5.94 71.88 11.33
CA ARG A 6 5.83 70.90 12.46
C ARG A 6 4.50 70.14 12.40
N PHE A 7 3.39 70.81 12.22
CA PHE A 7 2.08 70.21 12.09
C PHE A 7 2.03 69.21 10.92
N PHE A 8 2.61 69.61 9.76
CA PHE A 8 2.72 68.70 8.62
C PHE A 8 3.49 67.43 8.96
N LEU A 9 4.64 67.54 9.62
CA LEU A 9 5.47 66.41 10.02
C LEU A 9 4.72 65.52 11.01
N GLU A 10 3.96 66.04 11.95
CA GLU A 10 3.16 65.27 12.88
C GLU A 10 2.03 64.48 12.16
N CYS A 11 1.35 65.08 11.19
CA CYS A 11 0.36 64.40 10.39
C CYS A 11 0.96 63.26 9.58
N VAL A 12 2.11 63.45 8.96
CA VAL A 12 2.84 62.41 8.23
C VAL A 12 3.27 61.30 9.17
N ASN A 13 3.79 61.62 10.33
CA ASN A 13 4.22 60.63 11.31
C ASN A 13 3.02 59.80 11.81
N LEU A 14 1.89 60.43 12.13
CA LEU A 14 0.66 59.74 12.55
C LEU A 14 0.15 58.81 11.44
N PHE A 15 0.19 59.27 10.18
CA PHE A 15 -0.19 58.42 9.03
C PHE A 15 0.70 57.17 8.94
N PHE A 16 2.00 57.30 9.07
CA PHE A 16 2.92 56.15 9.03
C PHE A 16 2.72 55.20 10.21
N ILE A 17 2.43 55.70 11.40
CA ILE A 17 2.16 54.86 12.57
C ILE A 17 0.90 54.03 12.32
N ILE A 18 -0.18 54.65 11.87
CA ILE A 18 -1.46 53.94 11.56
C ILE A 18 -1.22 52.90 10.47
N TYR A 19 -0.49 53.26 9.39
CA TYR A 19 -0.13 52.35 8.31
C TYR A 19 0.68 51.16 8.79
N LEU A 20 1.68 51.37 9.62
CA LEU A 20 2.54 50.29 10.15
C LEU A 20 1.76 49.34 11.06
N ILE A 21 0.87 49.88 11.91
CA ILE A 21 0.00 49.04 12.76
C ILE A 21 -0.93 48.19 11.90
N GLY A 22 -1.58 48.80 10.91
CA GLY A 22 -2.47 48.07 9.99
C GLY A 22 -1.75 46.99 9.21
N TYR A 23 -0.59 47.32 8.66
CA TYR A 23 0.21 46.37 7.89
C TYR A 23 0.76 45.23 8.76
N SER A 24 1.26 45.53 9.96
CA SER A 24 1.72 44.52 10.91
C SER A 24 0.57 43.60 11.35
N SER A 25 -0.60 44.14 11.62
CA SER A 25 -1.79 43.36 11.96
C SER A 25 -2.20 42.43 10.82
N PHE A 26 -2.19 42.92 9.57
CA PHE A 26 -2.48 42.10 8.38
C PHE A 26 -1.48 40.96 8.21
N LEU A 27 -0.18 41.21 8.35
CA LEU A 27 0.84 40.16 8.29
C LEU A 27 0.64 39.12 9.37
N PHE A 28 0.38 39.56 10.61
CA PHE A 28 0.14 38.64 11.72
C PHE A 28 -1.07 37.73 11.45
N LEU A 29 -2.19 38.30 11.01
CA LEU A 29 -3.39 37.52 10.67
C LEU A 29 -3.12 36.53 9.54
N SER A 30 -2.35 36.93 8.52
CA SER A 30 -1.98 36.08 7.40
C SER A 30 -1.14 34.89 7.86
N VAL A 31 -0.18 35.09 8.75
CA VAL A 31 0.64 34.03 9.31
C VAL A 31 -0.20 33.08 10.15
N VAL A 32 -1.08 33.61 10.99
CA VAL A 32 -1.97 32.78 11.82
C VAL A 32 -2.92 31.94 10.95
N ALA A 33 -3.53 32.55 9.93
CA ALA A 33 -4.39 31.82 9.00
C ALA A 33 -3.65 30.69 8.26
N GLY A 34 -2.44 30.98 7.77
CA GLY A 34 -1.58 29.96 7.14
C GLY A 34 -1.19 28.83 8.10
N ALA A 35 -0.85 29.17 9.34
CA ALA A 35 -0.52 28.17 10.36
C ALA A 35 -1.70 27.25 10.70
N ILE A 36 -2.92 27.80 10.80
CA ILE A 36 -4.15 27.03 11.05
C ILE A 36 -4.41 26.08 9.90
N GLU A 37 -4.29 26.52 8.64
CA GLU A 37 -4.52 25.69 7.46
C GLU A 37 -3.47 24.57 7.35
N LEU A 38 -2.20 24.89 7.60
CA LEU A 38 -1.13 23.88 7.63
C LEU A 38 -1.35 22.82 8.71
N TYR A 39 -1.74 23.26 9.92
CA TYR A 39 -2.04 22.35 11.03
C TYR A 39 -3.25 21.45 10.70
N ARG A 40 -4.29 22.01 10.09
CA ARG A 40 -5.48 21.26 9.65
C ARG A 40 -5.12 20.21 8.60
N SER A 41 -4.34 20.58 7.60
CA SER A 41 -3.87 19.68 6.54
C SER A 41 -3.04 18.53 7.12
N TYR A 42 -2.07 18.83 7.98
CA TYR A 42 -1.26 17.83 8.66
C TYR A 42 -2.09 16.87 9.52
N ARG A 43 -3.07 17.37 10.23
CA ARG A 43 -3.97 16.54 11.04
C ARG A 43 -4.86 15.62 10.21
N LEU A 44 -5.35 16.10 9.06
CA LEU A 44 -6.13 15.29 8.10
C LEU A 44 -5.27 14.18 7.51
N GLU A 45 -4.04 14.47 7.13
CA GLU A 45 -3.10 13.48 6.61
C GLU A 45 -2.77 12.39 7.65
N GLN A 46 -2.55 12.77 8.90
CA GLN A 46 -2.33 11.79 9.98
C GLN A 46 -3.57 10.92 10.24
N MET A 47 -4.78 11.48 10.20
CA MET A 47 -6.01 10.70 10.35
C MET A 47 -6.20 9.76 9.15
N HIS A 48 -5.96 10.23 7.94
CA HIS A 48 -6.03 9.43 6.73
C HIS A 48 -5.06 8.24 6.80
N ASN A 49 -3.81 8.47 7.17
CA ASN A 49 -2.82 7.41 7.33
C ASN A 49 -3.21 6.40 8.43
N LYS A 50 -3.78 6.85 9.56
CA LYS A 50 -4.26 5.95 10.61
C LYS A 50 -5.47 5.13 10.17
N LEU A 51 -6.39 5.70 9.43
CA LEU A 51 -7.57 4.98 8.91
C LEU A 51 -7.15 3.94 7.87
N TRP A 52 -6.24 4.27 6.96
CA TRP A 52 -5.69 3.31 5.99
C TRP A 52 -4.90 2.18 6.66
N GLN A 53 -4.20 2.43 7.76
CA GLN A 53 -3.51 1.40 8.52
C GLN A 53 -4.47 0.47 9.30
N SER A 54 -5.70 0.89 9.57
CA SER A 54 -6.68 0.10 10.35
C SER A 54 -7.60 -0.77 9.50
N TYR A 55 -7.72 -0.50 8.20
CA TYR A 55 -8.60 -1.23 7.28
C TYR A 55 -7.80 -1.86 6.13
N TYR A 56 -7.01 -2.89 6.45
CA TYR A 56 -6.44 -3.75 5.41
C TYR A 56 -7.53 -4.69 4.89
N ILE A 57 -7.83 -4.61 3.61
CA ILE A 57 -8.68 -5.58 2.92
C ILE A 57 -7.82 -6.83 2.68
N PRO A 58 -8.23 -8.02 3.12
CA PRO A 58 -7.51 -9.25 2.79
C PRO A 58 -7.40 -9.43 1.28
N VAL A 59 -6.20 -9.72 0.79
CA VAL A 59 -5.92 -9.88 -0.65
C VAL A 59 -5.29 -11.25 -0.89
N SER A 60 -5.86 -12.03 -1.81
CA SER A 60 -5.25 -13.26 -2.30
C SER A 60 -4.53 -12.97 -3.62
N ILE A 61 -3.23 -13.22 -3.68
CA ILE A 61 -2.41 -13.06 -4.88
C ILE A 61 -2.33 -14.41 -5.56
N LEU A 62 -2.98 -14.55 -6.73
CA LEU A 62 -2.95 -15.76 -7.53
C LEU A 62 -1.79 -15.72 -8.52
N VAL A 63 -0.94 -16.73 -8.47
CA VAL A 63 0.26 -16.85 -9.32
C VAL A 63 0.14 -18.13 -10.15
N PRO A 64 -0.44 -18.08 -11.34
CA PRO A 64 -0.45 -19.24 -12.24
C PRO A 64 0.96 -19.49 -12.77
N ALA A 65 1.44 -20.73 -12.64
CA ALA A 65 2.77 -21.16 -13.07
C ALA A 65 2.65 -22.38 -13.99
N TYR A 66 3.46 -22.40 -15.06
CA TYR A 66 3.58 -23.53 -15.96
C TYR A 66 4.98 -23.60 -16.55
N ASN A 67 5.76 -24.62 -16.15
CA ASN A 67 7.17 -24.82 -16.53
C ASN A 67 8.05 -23.59 -16.21
N GLU A 68 7.99 -23.14 -14.96
CA GLU A 68 8.72 -21.95 -14.49
C GLU A 68 9.73 -22.28 -13.37
N GLU A 69 10.41 -23.44 -13.45
CA GLU A 69 11.33 -23.91 -12.40
C GLU A 69 12.43 -22.90 -12.07
N VAL A 70 12.84 -22.05 -13.02
CA VAL A 70 13.92 -21.07 -12.85
C VAL A 70 13.43 -19.81 -12.16
N THR A 71 12.20 -19.36 -12.41
CA THR A 71 11.70 -18.03 -12.03
C THR A 71 10.70 -18.03 -10.89
N VAL A 72 10.02 -19.15 -10.67
CA VAL A 72 8.90 -19.24 -9.71
C VAL A 72 9.33 -18.91 -8.27
N LYS A 73 10.51 -19.33 -7.83
CA LYS A 73 11.05 -19.02 -6.51
C LYS A 73 11.28 -17.53 -6.32
N ASP A 74 11.90 -16.87 -7.29
CA ASP A 74 12.20 -15.44 -7.24
C ASP A 74 10.92 -14.61 -7.30
N THR A 75 9.94 -15.06 -8.07
CA THR A 75 8.59 -14.45 -8.11
C THR A 75 7.94 -14.48 -6.74
N VAL A 76 7.85 -15.63 -6.08
CA VAL A 76 7.25 -15.75 -4.75
C VAL A 76 8.05 -14.96 -3.71
N THR A 77 9.39 -14.99 -3.77
CA THR A 77 10.25 -14.21 -2.87
C THR A 77 10.01 -12.70 -3.04
N SER A 78 9.83 -12.23 -4.25
CA SER A 78 9.51 -10.81 -4.51
C SER A 78 8.14 -10.42 -3.95
N LEU A 79 7.15 -11.30 -4.07
CA LEU A 79 5.82 -11.09 -3.50
C LEU A 79 5.83 -11.07 -1.97
N LEU A 80 6.69 -11.85 -1.33
CA LEU A 80 6.86 -11.84 0.13
C LEU A 80 7.43 -10.52 0.68
N ASN A 81 8.08 -9.72 -0.16
CA ASN A 81 8.62 -8.41 0.18
C ASN A 81 7.62 -7.26 0.00
N LEU A 82 6.37 -7.53 -0.32
CA LEU A 82 5.33 -6.49 -0.44
C LEU A 82 5.06 -5.84 0.91
N ASP A 83 4.99 -4.51 0.91
CA ASP A 83 4.58 -3.73 2.08
C ASP A 83 3.04 -3.71 2.20
N TYR A 84 2.47 -4.88 2.46
CA TYR A 84 1.05 -5.07 2.74
C TYR A 84 0.87 -6.05 3.91
N LYS A 85 -0.13 -5.82 4.79
CA LYS A 85 -0.23 -6.59 6.05
C LYS A 85 -1.11 -7.82 5.97
N LEU A 86 -2.16 -7.79 5.14
CA LEU A 86 -3.16 -8.85 5.07
C LEU A 86 -3.25 -9.39 3.65
N TYR A 87 -2.33 -10.27 3.30
CA TYR A 87 -2.38 -10.98 2.02
C TYR A 87 -1.89 -12.41 2.17
N GLU A 88 -2.27 -13.23 1.23
CA GLU A 88 -1.79 -14.59 1.01
C GLU A 88 -1.31 -14.75 -0.43
N ILE A 89 -0.44 -15.71 -0.66
CA ILE A 89 0.07 -16.06 -1.98
C ILE A 89 -0.40 -17.47 -2.31
N ILE A 90 -1.11 -17.61 -3.42
CA ILE A 90 -1.59 -18.90 -3.92
C ILE A 90 -0.92 -19.15 -5.28
N VAL A 91 0.03 -20.07 -5.30
CA VAL A 91 0.69 -20.50 -6.53
C VAL A 91 -0.09 -21.68 -7.12
N ILE A 92 -0.46 -21.60 -8.39
CA ILE A 92 -1.23 -22.63 -9.07
C ILE A 92 -0.36 -23.21 -10.17
N ASP A 93 0.16 -24.40 -9.93
CA ASP A 93 0.91 -25.17 -10.92
C ASP A 93 -0.06 -25.88 -11.87
N ASP A 94 -0.16 -25.39 -13.09
CA ASP A 94 -1.06 -25.87 -14.13
C ASP A 94 -0.49 -27.09 -14.87
N GLY A 95 -0.08 -28.12 -14.11
CA GLY A 95 0.43 -29.35 -14.64
C GLY A 95 1.80 -29.22 -15.29
N SER A 96 2.74 -28.54 -14.64
CA SER A 96 4.14 -28.42 -15.09
C SER A 96 4.79 -29.80 -15.26
N LYS A 97 5.64 -29.90 -16.27
CA LYS A 97 6.43 -31.10 -16.58
C LYS A 97 7.84 -31.03 -16.04
N ASP A 98 8.26 -29.86 -15.60
CA ASP A 98 9.55 -29.57 -15.00
C ASP A 98 9.49 -29.64 -13.45
N LYS A 99 10.50 -29.10 -12.78
CA LYS A 99 10.59 -29.11 -11.32
C LYS A 99 9.94 -27.89 -10.66
N THR A 100 9.03 -27.18 -11.33
CA THR A 100 8.40 -25.95 -10.80
C THR A 100 7.83 -26.15 -9.38
N SER A 101 6.97 -27.13 -9.18
CA SER A 101 6.40 -27.43 -7.83
C SER A 101 7.48 -27.85 -6.83
N GLN A 102 8.44 -28.72 -7.25
CA GLN A 102 9.48 -29.20 -6.36
C GLN A 102 10.38 -28.08 -5.83
N VAL A 103 10.74 -27.13 -6.70
CA VAL A 103 11.53 -25.94 -6.32
C VAL A 103 10.84 -25.12 -5.24
N LEU A 104 9.51 -24.96 -5.31
CA LEU A 104 8.77 -24.25 -4.28
C LEU A 104 8.69 -25.04 -2.98
N ILE A 105 8.38 -26.33 -3.04
CA ILE A 105 8.30 -27.22 -1.87
C ILE A 105 9.62 -27.19 -1.09
N ASP A 106 10.74 -27.34 -1.80
CA ASP A 106 12.05 -27.36 -1.18
C ASP A 106 12.48 -25.98 -0.64
N ALA A 107 12.19 -24.90 -1.40
CA ALA A 107 12.61 -23.55 -1.02
C ALA A 107 11.84 -23.00 0.19
N PHE A 108 10.56 -23.33 0.32
CA PHE A 108 9.69 -22.80 1.38
C PHE A 108 9.30 -23.86 2.42
N HIS A 109 9.89 -25.08 2.37
CA HIS A 109 9.62 -26.20 3.27
C HIS A 109 8.10 -26.47 3.40
N MET A 110 7.44 -26.60 2.25
CA MET A 110 6.00 -26.78 2.19
C MET A 110 5.59 -28.20 2.55
N GLU A 111 4.51 -28.33 3.28
CA GLU A 111 3.95 -29.60 3.71
C GLU A 111 2.66 -29.87 2.95
N ARG A 112 2.44 -31.14 2.58
CA ARG A 112 1.20 -31.55 1.92
C ARG A 112 0.06 -31.51 2.91
N VAL A 113 -1.04 -30.90 2.49
CA VAL A 113 -2.27 -30.78 3.28
C VAL A 113 -3.47 -31.33 2.52
N GLU A 114 -4.39 -31.98 3.25
CA GLU A 114 -5.68 -32.38 2.71
C GLU A 114 -6.69 -31.24 2.94
N ARG A 115 -6.85 -30.41 1.93
CA ARG A 115 -7.80 -29.29 1.98
C ARG A 115 -8.87 -29.47 0.90
N PRO A 116 -10.15 -29.64 1.26
CA PRO A 116 -11.22 -29.68 0.26
C PRO A 116 -11.36 -28.31 -0.40
N ILE A 117 -11.18 -28.26 -1.71
CA ILE A 117 -11.40 -27.05 -2.52
C ILE A 117 -12.83 -27.08 -3.05
N ARG A 118 -13.55 -25.97 -2.85
CA ARG A 118 -14.93 -25.87 -3.34
C ARG A 118 -14.93 -25.23 -4.73
N HIS A 119 -15.28 -26.01 -5.72
CA HIS A 119 -15.45 -25.52 -7.09
C HIS A 119 -16.81 -24.85 -7.27
N LEU A 120 -16.80 -23.57 -7.63
CA LEU A 120 -17.99 -22.81 -8.04
C LEU A 120 -18.14 -22.80 -9.57
N ILE A 121 -17.02 -22.93 -10.27
CA ILE A 121 -16.92 -22.94 -11.73
C ILE A 121 -16.27 -24.26 -12.13
N GLN A 122 -16.65 -24.80 -13.26
CA GLN A 122 -16.07 -26.04 -13.77
C GLN A 122 -14.61 -25.78 -14.19
N CYS A 123 -13.67 -26.46 -13.55
CA CYS A 123 -12.22 -26.39 -13.82
C CYS A 123 -11.61 -27.79 -13.76
N GLN A 124 -10.35 -27.91 -14.21
CA GLN A 124 -9.62 -29.17 -14.09
C GLN A 124 -9.35 -29.48 -12.60
N PRO A 125 -9.41 -30.77 -12.19
CA PRO A 125 -9.25 -31.14 -10.79
C PRO A 125 -7.81 -30.87 -10.31
N GLU A 126 -7.73 -30.44 -9.06
CA GLU A 126 -6.49 -30.40 -8.30
C GLU A 126 -6.01 -31.80 -7.94
N GLU A 127 -4.70 -31.98 -7.90
CA GLU A 127 -4.07 -33.25 -7.54
C GLU A 127 -3.52 -33.22 -6.12
N GLU A 128 -2.86 -32.11 -5.75
CA GLU A 128 -2.19 -31.97 -4.47
C GLU A 128 -2.19 -30.50 -4.03
N VAL A 129 -2.28 -30.29 -2.72
CA VAL A 129 -2.18 -28.97 -2.09
C VAL A 129 -1.07 -28.99 -1.05
N TYR A 130 -0.22 -27.96 -1.06
CA TYR A 130 0.87 -27.79 -0.10
C TYR A 130 0.76 -26.41 0.54
N GLU A 131 1.04 -26.33 1.84
CA GLU A 131 1.04 -25.08 2.60
C GLU A 131 2.39 -24.91 3.32
N CYS A 132 2.76 -23.66 3.57
CA CYS A 132 3.97 -23.36 4.32
C CYS A 132 3.60 -23.00 5.77
N PRO A 133 3.92 -23.85 6.77
CA PRO A 133 3.48 -23.65 8.16
C PRO A 133 4.24 -22.53 8.88
N ASN A 134 5.46 -22.19 8.44
CA ASN A 134 6.40 -21.33 9.18
C ASN A 134 6.57 -19.92 8.60
N GLN A 135 5.76 -19.51 7.64
CA GLN A 135 5.85 -18.18 7.02
C GLN A 135 4.85 -17.20 7.65
N LYS A 136 5.29 -15.93 7.79
CA LYS A 136 4.44 -14.84 8.25
C LYS A 136 3.27 -14.56 7.30
N VAL A 137 3.53 -14.70 6.01
CA VAL A 137 2.54 -14.59 4.93
C VAL A 137 2.18 -16.00 4.50
N PRO A 138 0.90 -16.40 4.51
CA PRO A 138 0.48 -17.72 4.05
C PRO A 138 0.85 -17.93 2.58
N ILE A 139 1.49 -19.07 2.30
CA ILE A 139 1.81 -19.51 0.94
C ILE A 139 1.16 -20.85 0.72
N THR A 140 0.34 -20.96 -0.31
CA THR A 140 -0.31 -22.20 -0.72
C THR A 140 0.13 -22.54 -2.15
N LEU A 141 0.55 -23.78 -2.38
CA LEU A 141 0.80 -24.33 -3.72
C LEU A 141 -0.30 -25.34 -4.04
N ILE A 142 -0.97 -25.12 -5.15
CA ILE A 142 -1.99 -26.02 -5.69
C ILE A 142 -1.44 -26.62 -6.99
N ARG A 143 -1.33 -27.96 -7.02
CA ARG A 143 -0.99 -28.68 -8.25
C ARG A 143 -2.27 -29.20 -8.87
N LYS A 144 -2.45 -28.95 -10.16
CA LYS A 144 -3.65 -29.37 -10.90
C LYS A 144 -3.29 -29.92 -12.26
N LYS A 145 -4.24 -30.60 -12.88
CA LYS A 145 -4.10 -30.96 -14.30
C LYS A 145 -4.14 -29.72 -15.18
N ASN A 146 -3.33 -29.74 -16.24
CA ASN A 146 -3.26 -28.61 -17.17
C ASN A 146 -4.64 -28.29 -17.76
N GLY A 147 -5.08 -27.07 -17.53
CA GLY A 147 -6.33 -26.51 -18.04
C GLY A 147 -6.12 -25.14 -18.70
N GLY A 148 -4.90 -24.63 -18.63
CA GLY A 148 -4.51 -23.31 -19.12
C GLY A 148 -4.75 -22.18 -18.11
N LYS A 149 -4.15 -21.02 -18.38
CA LYS A 149 -4.12 -19.89 -17.45
C LYS A 149 -5.50 -19.43 -16.95
N ALA A 150 -6.52 -19.44 -17.80
CA ALA A 150 -7.87 -19.04 -17.40
C ALA A 150 -8.49 -20.03 -16.41
N ASP A 151 -8.26 -21.34 -16.61
CA ASP A 151 -8.72 -22.40 -15.73
C ASP A 151 -7.99 -22.37 -14.36
N SER A 152 -6.74 -21.93 -14.34
CA SER A 152 -5.95 -21.77 -13.11
C SER A 152 -6.38 -20.57 -12.27
N LEU A 153 -7.08 -19.59 -12.86
CA LEU A 153 -7.57 -18.41 -12.17
C LEU A 153 -9.03 -18.52 -11.70
N ASN A 154 -9.71 -19.61 -12.05
CA ASN A 154 -11.07 -19.93 -11.65
C ASN A 154 -11.10 -20.76 -10.36
#